data_92220927dfa939753c0f7a9e75103f04
#
_entry.id   92220927dfa939753c0f7a9e75103f04
#
_cell.length_a   1.000
_cell.length_b   1.000
_cell.length_c   1.000
_cell.angle_alpha   90.00
_cell.angle_beta   90.00
_cell.angle_gamma   90.00
#
_symmetry.space_group_name_H-M   'P 1'
#
loop_
_entity.id
_entity.type
_entity.pdbx_description
1 polymer ?
#
loop_
_entity_poly.entity_id
_entity_poly.type
_entity_poly.pdbx_seq_one_letter_code
_entity_poly.pdbx_strand_id
1 'polypeptide(L)'
;MASNEGHPSFPITIDRTQKLWRYMDFTKFVHLLSSKTLWFNRADRFEDPFEGKYPLKNLQAMRNTHASVIETLVEHMRQFTYVNCWYISDHESAAMWKLYAQTSEAVAIQTTYEKLHQLMPEDCYLGEITYIDYKHDFIKLDNTFNPHMVKRNAFKHELELRALIQDNKTPMKVLPNGTQAHDYDAVNDKAGLSVDILPSDLIESIHVAPSSPEWFKSLVLKVCSDYGIDESTVSLSSLDEEPY
;
A
#
# COMPACT_ATOMS: atom_id res chain seq x y z
N MET A 1 4.84 -3.50 15.91
CA MET A 1 6.02 -3.38 15.03
C MET A 1 5.91 -4.42 13.94
N ALA A 2 6.02 -4.01 12.69
CA ALA A 2 5.96 -4.92 11.54
C ALA A 2 7.00 -6.05 11.62
N SER A 3 6.70 -7.19 10.99
CA SER A 3 7.51 -8.42 11.09
C SER A 3 8.25 -8.68 9.79
N ASN A 4 9.43 -8.09 9.64
CA ASN A 4 10.22 -8.24 8.40
C ASN A 4 11.46 -9.14 8.55
N GLU A 5 11.91 -9.39 9.78
CA GLU A 5 13.20 -10.05 10.01
C GLU A 5 13.25 -11.46 9.40
N GLY A 6 14.15 -11.62 8.42
CA GLY A 6 14.42 -12.92 7.78
C GLY A 6 13.37 -13.39 6.78
N HIS A 7 12.32 -12.62 6.48
CA HIS A 7 11.33 -13.03 5.49
C HIS A 7 11.85 -12.82 4.06
N PRO A 8 11.92 -13.88 3.21
CA PRO A 8 12.60 -13.82 1.91
C PRO A 8 11.93 -12.88 0.89
N SER A 9 10.63 -12.57 1.04
CA SER A 9 9.91 -11.66 0.16
C SER A 9 9.99 -10.20 0.60
N PHE A 10 10.50 -9.94 1.80
CA PHE A 10 10.59 -8.61 2.41
C PHE A 10 12.01 -8.35 2.93
N PRO A 11 13.03 -8.38 2.06
CA PRO A 11 14.38 -8.03 2.48
C PRO A 11 14.39 -6.56 2.95
N ILE A 12 15.09 -6.29 4.05
CA ILE A 12 15.31 -4.91 4.51
C ILE A 12 16.40 -4.32 3.64
N THR A 13 16.00 -3.59 2.61
CA THR A 13 16.89 -2.94 1.64
C THR A 13 16.92 -1.43 1.80
N ILE A 14 15.97 -0.90 2.55
CA ILE A 14 15.73 0.53 2.74
C ILE A 14 16.42 1.01 4.04
N ASP A 15 17.04 2.20 4.00
CA ASP A 15 17.50 2.89 5.19
C ASP A 15 16.29 3.22 6.09
N ARG A 16 16.47 3.09 7.41
CA ARG A 16 15.41 3.39 8.38
C ARG A 16 14.93 4.83 8.33
N THR A 17 15.79 5.75 7.94
CA THR A 17 15.51 7.19 7.80
C THR A 17 14.93 7.56 6.44
N GLN A 18 14.81 6.59 5.51
CA GLN A 18 14.26 6.83 4.17
C GLN A 18 12.88 7.45 4.25
N LYS A 19 12.69 8.56 3.57
CA LYS A 19 11.42 9.28 3.52
C LYS A 19 10.41 8.55 2.64
N LEU A 20 9.20 8.49 3.13
CA LEU A 20 8.05 7.89 2.49
C LEU A 20 6.94 8.92 2.36
N TRP A 21 6.33 8.99 1.20
CA TRP A 21 5.27 9.93 0.90
C TRP A 21 3.97 9.23 0.57
N ARG A 22 2.86 9.83 0.97
CA ARG A 22 1.53 9.38 0.57
C ARG A 22 0.68 10.55 0.15
N TYR A 23 0.36 10.59 -1.13
CA TYR A 23 -0.46 11.60 -1.78
C TYR A 23 -1.92 11.19 -1.71
N MET A 24 -2.81 12.12 -1.36
CA MET A 24 -4.24 11.80 -1.21
C MET A 24 -5.12 13.04 -1.30
N ASP A 25 -6.38 12.82 -1.68
CA ASP A 25 -7.42 13.84 -1.60
C ASP A 25 -7.66 14.23 -0.13
N PHE A 26 -8.08 15.48 0.08
CA PHE A 26 -8.32 16.02 1.43
C PHE A 26 -9.32 15.20 2.24
N THR A 27 -10.34 14.63 1.60
CA THR A 27 -11.32 13.77 2.28
C THR A 27 -10.70 12.52 2.88
N LYS A 28 -9.73 11.89 2.19
CA LYS A 28 -8.98 10.75 2.71
C LYS A 28 -8.06 11.15 3.86
N PHE A 29 -7.48 12.34 3.78
CA PHE A 29 -6.66 12.88 4.86
C PHE A 29 -7.49 13.13 6.13
N VAL A 30 -8.65 13.79 6.01
CA VAL A 30 -9.58 13.98 7.14
C VAL A 30 -10.05 12.64 7.72
N HIS A 31 -10.32 11.66 6.86
CA HIS A 31 -10.67 10.31 7.31
C HIS A 31 -9.53 9.67 8.14
N LEU A 32 -8.28 9.75 7.67
CA LEU A 32 -7.11 9.25 8.41
C LEU A 32 -7.01 9.88 9.80
N LEU A 33 -7.16 11.20 9.90
CA LEU A 33 -7.08 11.92 11.18
C LEU A 33 -8.25 11.56 12.11
N SER A 34 -9.48 11.54 11.57
CA SER A 34 -10.69 11.32 12.36
C SER A 34 -10.86 9.88 12.83
N SER A 35 -10.54 8.92 11.98
CA SER A 35 -10.61 7.50 12.31
C SER A 35 -9.39 6.99 13.08
N LYS A 36 -8.29 7.73 13.02
CA LYS A 36 -6.98 7.31 13.55
C LYS A 36 -6.54 5.95 12.98
N THR A 37 -6.80 5.73 11.69
CA THR A 37 -6.47 4.47 11.01
C THR A 37 -5.78 4.71 9.67
N LEU A 38 -4.88 3.78 9.30
CA LEU A 38 -4.43 3.62 7.92
C LEU A 38 -5.33 2.61 7.22
N TRP A 39 -5.85 3.01 6.05
CA TRP A 39 -6.66 2.15 5.22
C TRP A 39 -5.79 1.30 4.29
N PHE A 40 -5.99 -0.01 4.33
CA PHE A 40 -5.38 -0.99 3.46
C PHE A 40 -6.41 -1.49 2.45
N ASN A 41 -6.15 -1.28 1.16
CA ASN A 41 -7.01 -1.78 0.08
C ASN A 41 -6.83 -3.28 -0.12
N ARG A 42 -7.89 -3.97 -0.52
CA ARG A 42 -7.79 -5.35 -0.98
C ARG A 42 -7.01 -5.41 -2.30
N ALA A 43 -6.12 -6.39 -2.44
CA ALA A 43 -5.25 -6.53 -3.61
C ALA A 43 -6.01 -6.86 -4.91
N ASP A 44 -7.21 -7.45 -4.83
CA ASP A 44 -8.07 -7.72 -5.99
C ASP A 44 -8.80 -6.49 -6.53
N ARG A 45 -8.75 -5.34 -5.80
CA ARG A 45 -9.39 -4.09 -6.16
C ARG A 45 -8.44 -3.05 -6.77
N PHE A 46 -7.21 -3.43 -7.03
CA PHE A 46 -6.29 -2.57 -7.77
C PHE A 46 -6.71 -2.45 -9.24
N GLU A 47 -6.49 -1.28 -9.83
CA GLU A 47 -6.85 -0.98 -11.23
C GLU A 47 -6.04 -1.84 -12.22
N ASP A 48 -4.76 -2.09 -11.93
CA ASP A 48 -3.95 -2.96 -12.77
C ASP A 48 -4.34 -4.43 -12.56
N PRO A 49 -4.90 -5.11 -13.58
CA PRO A 49 -5.32 -6.51 -13.49
C PRO A 49 -4.18 -7.49 -13.25
N PHE A 50 -2.92 -7.07 -13.38
CA PHE A 50 -1.74 -7.90 -13.10
C PHE A 50 -1.37 -7.94 -11.61
N GLU A 51 -1.87 -7.01 -10.82
CA GLU A 51 -1.56 -6.93 -9.40
C GLU A 51 -1.97 -8.22 -8.65
N GLY A 52 -1.02 -8.79 -7.92
CA GLY A 52 -1.21 -10.03 -7.16
C GLY A 52 -1.31 -11.30 -8.02
N LYS A 53 -0.97 -11.24 -9.34
CA LYS A 53 -0.98 -12.40 -10.24
C LYS A 53 0.42 -12.88 -10.57
N TYR A 54 0.52 -14.16 -10.94
CA TYR A 54 1.78 -14.73 -11.41
C TYR A 54 2.10 -14.33 -12.85
N PRO A 55 3.39 -14.07 -13.18
CA PRO A 55 3.85 -13.88 -14.55
C PRO A 55 3.59 -15.09 -15.46
N LEU A 56 3.61 -14.85 -16.78
CA LEU A 56 3.30 -15.88 -17.78
C LEU A 56 4.20 -17.11 -17.65
N LYS A 57 5.51 -16.93 -17.41
CA LYS A 57 6.44 -18.05 -17.24
C LYS A 57 6.13 -18.90 -16.00
N ASN A 58 5.66 -18.29 -14.91
CA ASN A 58 5.18 -19.01 -13.74
C ASN A 58 3.96 -19.87 -14.09
N LEU A 59 2.97 -19.29 -14.76
CA LEU A 59 1.76 -20.02 -15.18
C LEU A 59 2.09 -21.17 -16.13
N GLN A 60 3.06 -20.99 -17.04
CA GLN A 60 3.53 -22.06 -17.93
C GLN A 60 4.20 -23.20 -17.15
N ALA A 61 5.05 -22.88 -16.16
CA ALA A 61 5.69 -23.87 -15.30
C ALA A 61 4.66 -24.66 -14.46
N MET A 62 3.59 -24.00 -14.02
CA MET A 62 2.53 -24.59 -13.19
C MET A 62 1.54 -25.46 -14.01
N ARG A 63 1.36 -25.24 -15.31
CA ARG A 63 0.37 -25.93 -16.17
C ARG A 63 0.49 -27.46 -16.14
N ASN A 64 1.64 -27.98 -15.80
CA ASN A 64 1.88 -29.42 -15.72
C ASN A 64 1.52 -30.05 -14.36
N THR A 65 1.07 -29.25 -13.37
CA THR A 65 0.94 -29.72 -11.98
C THR A 65 -0.32 -29.28 -11.23
N HIS A 66 -1.43 -28.90 -11.81
CA HIS A 66 -2.66 -28.42 -11.15
C HIS A 66 -2.92 -26.91 -11.34
N ALA A 67 -2.82 -26.42 -12.54
CA ALA A 67 -3.00 -24.99 -12.86
C ALA A 67 -4.31 -24.39 -12.30
N SER A 68 -5.42 -25.12 -12.39
CA SER A 68 -6.71 -24.63 -11.90
C SER A 68 -6.75 -24.41 -10.38
N VAL A 69 -6.09 -25.25 -9.60
CA VAL A 69 -6.02 -25.12 -8.13
C VAL A 69 -5.19 -23.89 -7.75
N ILE A 70 -4.08 -23.66 -8.47
CA ILE A 70 -3.21 -22.52 -8.22
C ILE A 70 -3.91 -21.21 -8.59
N GLU A 71 -4.62 -21.17 -9.71
CA GLU A 71 -5.41 -19.99 -10.10
C GLU A 71 -6.48 -19.65 -9.07
N THR A 72 -7.23 -20.65 -8.59
CA THR A 72 -8.22 -20.47 -7.53
C THR A 72 -7.58 -19.95 -6.24
N LEU A 73 -6.43 -20.52 -5.84
CA LEU A 73 -5.71 -20.07 -4.66
C LEU A 73 -5.24 -18.61 -4.82
N VAL A 74 -4.70 -18.24 -5.98
CA VAL A 74 -4.23 -16.87 -6.24
C VAL A 74 -5.38 -15.87 -6.15
N GLU A 75 -6.52 -16.13 -6.79
CA GLU A 75 -7.68 -15.25 -6.71
C GLU A 75 -8.24 -15.16 -5.29
N HIS A 76 -8.25 -16.26 -4.54
CA HIS A 76 -8.61 -16.27 -3.13
C HIS A 76 -7.65 -15.38 -2.33
N MET A 77 -6.33 -15.59 -2.46
CA MET A 77 -5.33 -14.82 -1.71
C MET A 77 -5.39 -13.33 -2.01
N ARG A 78 -5.71 -12.93 -3.24
CA ARG A 78 -5.89 -11.51 -3.60
C ARG A 78 -7.02 -10.85 -2.82
N GLN A 79 -8.12 -11.57 -2.55
CA GLN A 79 -9.22 -11.07 -1.74
C GLN A 79 -8.86 -10.92 -0.25
N PHE A 80 -7.94 -11.74 0.25
CA PHE A 80 -7.51 -11.78 1.65
C PHE A 80 -6.14 -11.12 1.88
N THR A 81 -5.62 -10.42 0.89
CA THR A 81 -4.41 -9.60 0.99
C THR A 81 -4.78 -8.12 0.97
N TYR A 82 -4.30 -7.38 1.96
CA TYR A 82 -4.56 -5.97 2.14
C TYR A 82 -3.26 -5.18 2.04
N VAL A 83 -3.29 -4.08 1.30
CA VAL A 83 -2.09 -3.33 0.92
C VAL A 83 -2.28 -1.84 1.17
N ASN A 84 -1.26 -1.22 1.76
CA ASN A 84 -1.13 0.22 1.92
C ASN A 84 0.17 0.67 1.25
N CYS A 85 0.07 1.56 0.25
CA CYS A 85 1.17 1.93 -0.65
C CYS A 85 1.77 3.29 -0.27
N TRP A 86 3.10 3.40 -0.39
CA TRP A 86 3.89 4.60 -0.12
C TRP A 86 4.88 4.83 -1.26
N TYR A 87 5.15 6.08 -1.55
CA TYR A 87 6.16 6.50 -2.52
C TYR A 87 7.52 6.71 -1.81
N ILE A 88 8.58 6.07 -2.31
CA ILE A 88 9.94 6.18 -1.75
C ILE A 88 10.63 7.34 -2.44
N SER A 89 10.92 8.42 -1.71
CA SER A 89 11.68 9.56 -2.26
C SER A 89 12.12 10.51 -1.15
N ASP A 90 13.26 11.15 -1.33
CA ASP A 90 13.70 12.25 -0.46
C ASP A 90 12.95 13.56 -0.76
N HIS A 91 12.32 13.66 -1.94
CA HIS A 91 11.63 14.85 -2.42
C HIS A 91 10.20 14.52 -2.84
N GLU A 92 9.34 15.54 -2.84
CA GLU A 92 8.01 15.43 -3.42
C GLU A 92 8.08 15.22 -4.96
N SER A 93 7.03 14.65 -5.52
CA SER A 93 6.97 14.30 -6.94
C SER A 93 5.80 14.97 -7.66
N ALA A 94 6.11 15.79 -8.65
CA ALA A 94 5.09 16.39 -9.52
C ALA A 94 4.24 15.33 -10.25
N ALA A 95 4.83 14.15 -10.57
CA ALA A 95 4.11 13.05 -11.17
C ALA A 95 3.11 12.42 -10.19
N MET A 96 3.52 12.22 -8.94
CA MET A 96 2.66 11.64 -7.90
C MET A 96 1.51 12.59 -7.53
N TRP A 97 1.75 13.89 -7.50
CA TRP A 97 0.68 14.87 -7.36
C TRP A 97 -0.38 14.71 -8.46
N LYS A 98 0.02 14.61 -9.72
CA LYS A 98 -0.90 14.43 -10.84
C LYS A 98 -1.66 13.10 -10.85
N LEU A 99 -1.04 12.04 -10.33
CA LEU A 99 -1.66 10.70 -10.30
C LEU A 99 -2.66 10.55 -9.16
N TYR A 100 -2.34 11.08 -7.97
CA TYR A 100 -3.07 10.78 -6.75
C TYR A 100 -3.84 11.97 -6.15
N ALA A 101 -3.57 13.19 -6.63
CA ALA A 101 -4.30 14.39 -6.29
C ALA A 101 -5.14 14.85 -7.51
N GLN A 102 -6.39 14.39 -7.56
CA GLN A 102 -7.27 14.69 -8.70
C GLN A 102 -7.74 16.15 -8.75
N THR A 103 -7.55 16.88 -7.63
CA THR A 103 -7.92 18.30 -7.49
C THR A 103 -6.78 19.05 -6.81
N SER A 104 -6.83 20.40 -6.85
CA SER A 104 -5.92 21.25 -6.07
C SER A 104 -6.19 21.17 -4.54
N GLU A 105 -7.23 20.48 -4.13
CA GLU A 105 -7.60 20.28 -2.73
C GLU A 105 -7.11 18.92 -2.23
N ALA A 106 -5.78 18.75 -2.24
CA ALA A 106 -5.12 17.52 -1.86
C ALA A 106 -3.93 17.80 -0.93
N VAL A 107 -3.47 16.77 -0.26
CA VAL A 107 -2.30 16.81 0.60
C VAL A 107 -1.40 15.61 0.36
N ALA A 108 -0.12 15.76 0.67
CA ALA A 108 0.80 14.64 0.82
C ALA A 108 1.30 14.61 2.27
N ILE A 109 1.24 13.46 2.89
CA ILE A 109 1.90 13.22 4.17
C ILE A 109 3.27 12.59 3.94
N GLN A 110 4.24 13.00 4.73
CA GLN A 110 5.58 12.42 4.77
C GLN A 110 5.81 11.74 6.11
N THR A 111 6.48 10.61 6.07
CA THR A 111 6.97 9.84 7.23
C THR A 111 8.32 9.23 6.91
N THR A 112 8.89 8.43 7.83
CA THR A 112 10.05 7.59 7.56
C THR A 112 9.68 6.11 7.56
N TYR A 113 10.53 5.28 6.93
CA TYR A 113 10.39 3.83 6.99
C TYR A 113 10.32 3.33 8.43
N GLU A 114 11.18 3.86 9.31
CA GLU A 114 11.23 3.44 10.71
C GLU A 114 9.91 3.71 11.45
N LYS A 115 9.35 4.92 11.33
CA LYS A 115 8.07 5.26 11.97
C LYS A 115 6.94 4.39 11.45
N LEU A 116 6.83 4.22 10.13
CA LEU A 116 5.82 3.36 9.54
C LEU A 116 5.98 1.92 10.07
N HIS A 117 7.19 1.38 10.06
CA HIS A 117 7.49 0.03 10.55
C HIS A 117 7.12 -0.17 12.03
N GLN A 118 7.40 0.82 12.89
CA GLN A 118 7.11 0.75 14.33
C GLN A 118 5.61 0.77 14.63
N LEU A 119 4.82 1.48 13.81
CA LEU A 119 3.37 1.62 14.00
C LEU A 119 2.56 0.46 13.43
N MET A 120 3.13 -0.33 12.53
CA MET A 120 2.40 -1.44 11.92
C MET A 120 2.29 -2.64 12.89
N PRO A 121 1.19 -3.44 12.81
CA PRO A 121 1.03 -4.66 13.60
C PRO A 121 2.02 -5.76 13.19
N GLU A 122 2.15 -6.78 14.03
CA GLU A 122 3.13 -7.86 13.83
C GLU A 122 2.87 -8.73 12.58
N ASP A 123 1.64 -8.78 12.11
CA ASP A 123 1.25 -9.49 10.88
C ASP A 123 1.37 -8.64 9.61
N CYS A 124 1.88 -7.41 9.74
CA CYS A 124 2.19 -6.52 8.63
C CYS A 124 3.65 -6.67 8.20
N TYR A 125 3.88 -6.72 6.89
CA TYR A 125 5.20 -6.77 6.27
C TYR A 125 5.41 -5.55 5.38
N LEU A 126 6.59 -4.95 5.44
CA LEU A 126 6.97 -3.80 4.61
C LEU A 126 8.05 -4.20 3.60
N GLY A 127 7.85 -3.86 2.34
CA GLY A 127 8.87 -4.13 1.31
C GLY A 127 8.72 -3.27 0.08
N GLU A 128 9.83 -3.10 -0.63
CA GLU A 128 9.87 -2.44 -1.92
C GLU A 128 9.31 -3.33 -3.02
N ILE A 129 8.60 -2.72 -3.96
CA ILE A 129 8.08 -3.41 -5.14
C ILE A 129 9.22 -3.68 -6.13
N THR A 130 9.28 -4.92 -6.61
CA THR A 130 10.12 -5.28 -7.74
C THR A 130 9.34 -5.10 -9.05
N TYR A 131 9.86 -4.25 -9.93
CA TYR A 131 9.26 -4.02 -11.25
C TYR A 131 9.76 -5.03 -12.26
N ILE A 132 8.81 -5.73 -12.93
CA ILE A 132 9.10 -6.86 -13.81
C ILE A 132 8.37 -6.77 -15.14
N ASP A 133 8.82 -7.56 -16.11
CA ASP A 133 8.08 -7.90 -17.32
C ASP A 133 7.26 -9.17 -17.11
N TYR A 134 5.95 -9.03 -16.93
CA TYR A 134 5.06 -10.18 -16.69
C TYR A 134 5.04 -11.22 -17.81
N LYS A 135 5.55 -10.90 -19.00
CA LYS A 135 5.65 -11.83 -20.12
C LYS A 135 6.94 -12.65 -20.07
N HIS A 136 8.04 -12.02 -19.63
CA HIS A 136 9.38 -12.59 -19.79
C HIS A 136 10.07 -12.95 -18.46
N ASP A 137 9.62 -12.42 -17.35
CA ASP A 137 10.22 -12.69 -16.05
C ASP A 137 9.54 -13.85 -15.31
N PHE A 138 10.21 -14.34 -14.29
CA PHE A 138 9.76 -15.42 -13.41
C PHE A 138 9.96 -14.96 -11.95
N ILE A 139 8.98 -15.17 -11.09
CA ILE A 139 9.10 -14.92 -9.66
C ILE A 139 9.11 -16.22 -8.86
N LYS A 140 9.70 -16.22 -7.68
CA LYS A 140 9.75 -17.39 -6.81
C LYS A 140 8.35 -17.87 -6.44
N LEU A 141 8.21 -19.20 -6.28
CA LEU A 141 6.95 -19.86 -5.93
C LEU A 141 6.94 -20.39 -4.49
N ASP A 142 7.83 -19.86 -3.65
CA ASP A 142 8.08 -20.36 -2.30
C ASP A 142 7.13 -19.80 -1.24
N ASN A 143 6.35 -18.76 -1.58
CA ASN A 143 5.33 -18.21 -0.69
C ASN A 143 4.24 -17.41 -1.44
N THR A 144 3.16 -17.09 -0.73
CA THR A 144 1.97 -16.41 -1.28
C THR A 144 2.12 -14.88 -1.36
N PHE A 145 3.16 -14.29 -0.78
CA PHE A 145 3.40 -12.85 -0.83
C PHE A 145 4.02 -12.41 -2.17
N ASN A 146 4.84 -13.27 -2.80
CA ASN A 146 5.62 -12.88 -3.98
C ASN A 146 4.80 -12.23 -5.11
N PRO A 147 3.58 -12.71 -5.48
CA PRO A 147 2.78 -12.05 -6.50
C PRO A 147 2.34 -10.63 -6.13
N HIS A 148 2.27 -10.34 -4.83
CA HIS A 148 1.87 -9.02 -4.32
C HIS A 148 3.05 -8.04 -4.18
N MET A 149 4.29 -8.52 -4.36
CA MET A 149 5.52 -7.73 -4.26
C MET A 149 6.15 -7.43 -5.62
N VAL A 150 5.41 -7.68 -6.71
CA VAL A 150 5.84 -7.36 -8.07
C VAL A 150 4.81 -6.51 -8.80
N LYS A 151 5.28 -5.66 -9.72
CA LYS A 151 4.46 -4.77 -10.53
C LYS A 151 5.04 -4.63 -11.92
N ARG A 152 4.23 -4.26 -12.92
CA ARG A 152 4.72 -4.07 -14.29
C ARG A 152 5.71 -2.90 -14.38
N ASN A 153 6.75 -3.03 -15.22
CA ASN A 153 7.76 -2.00 -15.46
C ASN A 153 7.15 -0.62 -15.84
N ALA A 154 5.96 -0.59 -16.43
CA ALA A 154 5.25 0.64 -16.78
C ALA A 154 4.95 1.53 -15.56
N PHE A 155 4.89 0.97 -14.36
CA PHE A 155 4.63 1.68 -13.10
C PHE A 155 5.90 1.99 -12.28
N LYS A 156 7.09 1.79 -12.86
CA LYS A 156 8.36 2.01 -12.14
C LYS A 156 8.53 3.41 -11.57
N HIS A 157 7.85 4.39 -12.14
CA HIS A 157 7.86 5.78 -11.65
C HIS A 157 7.19 5.95 -10.28
N GLU A 158 6.43 4.96 -9.81
CA GLU A 158 5.79 5.00 -8.49
C GLU A 158 6.74 4.67 -7.34
N LEU A 159 7.94 4.10 -7.58
CA LEU A 159 8.94 3.76 -6.56
C LEU A 159 8.29 3.29 -5.26
N GLU A 160 7.49 2.24 -5.36
CA GLU A 160 6.51 1.87 -4.34
C GLU A 160 7.11 1.03 -3.22
N LEU A 161 6.83 1.43 -1.97
CA LEU A 161 6.88 0.59 -0.79
C LEU A 161 5.46 0.10 -0.45
N ARG A 162 5.31 -1.17 -0.16
CA ARG A 162 4.07 -1.75 0.36
C ARG A 162 4.16 -2.13 1.81
N ALA A 163 3.18 -1.68 2.60
CA ALA A 163 2.81 -2.34 3.84
C ALA A 163 1.70 -3.35 3.48
N LEU A 164 1.91 -4.62 3.80
CA LEU A 164 1.07 -5.73 3.36
C LEU A 164 0.66 -6.61 4.55
N ILE A 165 -0.63 -6.90 4.65
CA ILE A 165 -1.21 -7.85 5.61
C ILE A 165 -1.95 -8.91 4.81
N GLN A 166 -1.67 -10.19 5.12
CA GLN A 166 -2.37 -11.31 4.50
C GLN A 166 -3.16 -12.07 5.56
N ASP A 167 -4.51 -12.07 5.43
CA ASP A 167 -5.37 -12.86 6.31
C ASP A 167 -5.39 -14.31 5.83
N ASN A 168 -4.60 -15.14 6.52
CA ASN A 168 -4.47 -16.56 6.20
C ASN A 168 -5.61 -17.42 6.77
N LYS A 169 -6.65 -16.81 7.35
CA LYS A 169 -7.81 -17.52 7.90
C LYS A 169 -8.78 -17.89 6.78
N THR A 170 -8.34 -18.81 5.90
CA THR A 170 -9.24 -19.36 4.88
C THR A 170 -10.46 -20.03 5.54
N PRO A 171 -11.68 -19.63 5.18
CA PRO A 171 -12.89 -20.29 5.69
C PRO A 171 -12.88 -21.80 5.43
N MET A 172 -13.57 -22.55 6.27
CA MET A 172 -13.69 -23.99 6.13
C MET A 172 -15.08 -24.34 5.59
N LYS A 173 -15.13 -25.30 4.67
CA LYS A 173 -16.39 -25.90 4.19
C LYS A 173 -16.44 -27.39 4.51
N VAL A 174 -17.65 -27.89 4.74
CA VAL A 174 -17.90 -29.32 4.92
C VAL A 174 -18.19 -29.94 3.56
N LEU A 175 -17.38 -30.90 3.16
CA LEU A 175 -17.59 -31.65 1.92
C LEU A 175 -18.75 -32.66 2.06
N PRO A 176 -19.31 -33.17 0.94
CA PRO A 176 -20.42 -34.14 0.97
C PRO A 176 -20.13 -35.43 1.76
N ASN A 177 -18.87 -35.79 1.91
CA ASN A 177 -18.40 -36.93 2.71
C ASN A 177 -18.22 -36.61 4.21
N GLY A 178 -18.57 -35.39 4.67
CA GLY A 178 -18.48 -34.96 6.05
C GLY A 178 -17.09 -34.45 6.46
N THR A 179 -16.08 -34.46 5.59
CA THR A 179 -14.75 -33.92 5.90
C THR A 179 -14.72 -32.40 5.79
N GLN A 180 -13.87 -31.74 6.58
CA GLN A 180 -13.61 -30.31 6.48
C GLN A 180 -12.47 -30.05 5.49
N ALA A 181 -12.64 -29.04 4.64
CA ALA A 181 -11.63 -28.56 3.71
C ALA A 181 -11.63 -27.03 3.67
N HIS A 182 -10.50 -26.44 3.27
CA HIS A 182 -10.43 -25.00 3.02
C HIS A 182 -11.40 -24.59 1.90
N ASP A 183 -12.15 -23.54 2.12
CA ASP A 183 -13.08 -22.98 1.14
C ASP A 183 -12.41 -21.85 0.35
N TYR A 184 -11.69 -22.20 -0.70
CA TYR A 184 -11.06 -21.22 -1.60
C TYR A 184 -12.06 -20.49 -2.50
N ASP A 185 -13.34 -20.90 -2.52
CA ASP A 185 -14.40 -20.20 -3.24
C ASP A 185 -15.10 -19.16 -2.35
N ALA A 186 -14.75 -19.09 -1.07
CA ALA A 186 -15.29 -18.12 -0.14
C ALA A 186 -14.96 -16.69 -0.58
N VAL A 187 -16.00 -15.84 -0.57
CA VAL A 187 -15.89 -14.42 -0.92
C VAL A 187 -15.61 -13.59 0.33
N ASN A 188 -14.65 -12.69 0.23
CA ASN A 188 -14.40 -11.68 1.26
C ASN A 188 -15.29 -10.45 0.98
N ASP A 189 -16.24 -10.16 1.84
CA ASP A 189 -17.18 -9.03 1.73
C ASP A 189 -16.61 -7.71 2.30
N LYS A 190 -15.48 -7.75 3.00
CA LYS A 190 -14.82 -6.54 3.50
C LYS A 190 -14.33 -5.67 2.33
N ALA A 191 -14.51 -4.36 2.44
CA ALA A 191 -13.99 -3.41 1.45
C ALA A 191 -12.45 -3.26 1.50
N GLY A 192 -11.84 -3.48 2.65
CA GLY A 192 -10.43 -3.35 2.98
C GLY A 192 -10.21 -3.59 4.48
N LEU A 193 -9.08 -3.17 4.99
CA LEU A 193 -8.70 -3.30 6.40
C LEU A 193 -8.26 -1.95 6.95
N SER A 194 -8.77 -1.58 8.13
CA SER A 194 -8.29 -0.42 8.90
C SER A 194 -7.27 -0.88 9.94
N VAL A 195 -6.11 -0.23 9.97
CA VAL A 195 -5.05 -0.47 10.96
C VAL A 195 -4.97 0.76 11.85
N ASP A 196 -5.16 0.57 13.16
CA ASP A 196 -5.11 1.65 14.14
C ASP A 196 -3.71 2.27 14.20
N ILE A 197 -3.63 3.59 14.16
CA ILE A 197 -2.41 4.38 14.29
C ILE A 197 -2.68 5.65 15.09
N LEU A 198 -1.62 6.26 15.61
CA LEU A 198 -1.67 7.66 16.06
C LEU A 198 -1.12 8.53 14.92
N PRO A 199 -1.95 9.40 14.30
CA PRO A 199 -1.49 10.25 13.19
C PRO A 199 -0.29 11.13 13.56
N SER A 200 -0.22 11.63 14.80
CA SER A 200 0.92 12.41 15.31
C SER A 200 2.24 11.63 15.34
N ASP A 201 2.18 10.30 15.51
CA ASP A 201 3.38 9.47 15.56
C ASP A 201 3.84 9.09 14.14
N LEU A 202 2.88 9.00 13.21
CA LEU A 202 3.15 8.65 11.81
C LEU A 202 3.67 9.86 11.02
N ILE A 203 2.99 11.01 11.14
CA ILE A 203 3.19 12.15 10.24
C ILE A 203 4.38 13.00 10.71
N GLU A 204 5.38 13.17 9.83
CA GLU A 204 6.49 14.11 10.06
C GLU A 204 6.23 15.47 9.43
N SER A 205 5.65 15.49 8.23
CA SER A 205 5.23 16.72 7.57
C SER A 205 4.01 16.49 6.69
N ILE A 206 3.28 17.55 6.45
CA ILE A 206 2.09 17.61 5.60
C ILE A 206 2.36 18.69 4.55
N HIS A 207 2.25 18.32 3.29
CA HIS A 207 2.42 19.24 2.17
C HIS A 207 1.07 19.47 1.50
N VAL A 208 0.70 20.73 1.36
CA VAL A 208 -0.50 21.14 0.61
C VAL A 208 -0.18 21.11 -0.88
N ALA A 209 -1.09 20.59 -1.69
CA ALA A 209 -0.87 20.41 -3.13
C ALA A 209 -0.46 21.70 -3.84
N PRO A 210 0.39 21.62 -4.88
CA PRO A 210 0.79 22.79 -5.65
C PRO A 210 -0.43 23.48 -6.28
N SER A 211 -0.34 24.81 -6.42
CA SER A 211 -1.41 25.66 -6.94
C SER A 211 -2.73 25.63 -6.13
N SER A 212 -2.67 25.20 -4.88
CA SER A 212 -3.82 25.23 -3.97
C SER A 212 -4.22 26.67 -3.62
N PRO A 213 -5.52 26.99 -3.53
CA PRO A 213 -5.96 28.29 -3.10
C PRO A 213 -5.65 28.53 -1.61
N GLU A 214 -5.38 29.78 -1.23
CA GLU A 214 -4.99 30.15 0.15
C GLU A 214 -6.00 29.71 1.23
N TRP A 215 -7.29 29.75 0.89
CA TRP A 215 -8.33 29.25 1.81
C TRP A 215 -8.18 27.78 2.13
N PHE A 216 -7.68 26.96 1.18
CA PHE A 216 -7.50 25.53 1.39
C PHE A 216 -6.34 25.25 2.36
N LYS A 217 -5.22 25.98 2.24
CA LYS A 217 -4.16 25.92 3.24
C LYS A 217 -4.67 26.23 4.64
N SER A 218 -5.45 27.32 4.78
CA SER A 218 -6.06 27.69 6.04
C SER A 218 -6.97 26.60 6.60
N LEU A 219 -7.72 25.90 5.73
CA LEU A 219 -8.56 24.76 6.12
C LEU A 219 -7.71 23.57 6.58
N VAL A 220 -6.62 23.24 5.90
CA VAL A 220 -5.71 22.17 6.30
C VAL A 220 -5.14 22.46 7.68
N LEU A 221 -4.62 23.67 7.93
CA LEU A 221 -4.12 24.10 9.24
C LEU A 221 -5.18 23.93 10.34
N LYS A 222 -6.40 24.43 10.08
CA LYS A 222 -7.52 24.30 11.04
C LYS A 222 -7.84 22.85 11.37
N VAL A 223 -7.90 21.97 10.37
CA VAL A 223 -8.16 20.54 10.57
C VAL A 223 -7.01 19.88 11.33
N CYS A 224 -5.76 20.18 10.99
CA CYS A 224 -4.60 19.66 11.74
C CYS A 224 -4.68 20.05 13.24
N SER A 225 -4.95 21.31 13.53
CA SER A 225 -5.13 21.82 14.89
C SER A 225 -6.27 21.10 15.64
N ASP A 226 -7.42 20.89 14.99
CA ASP A 226 -8.58 20.21 15.59
C ASP A 226 -8.29 18.73 15.95
N TYR A 227 -7.35 18.11 15.25
CA TYR A 227 -6.92 16.73 15.53
C TYR A 227 -5.58 16.64 16.30
N GLY A 228 -5.06 17.76 16.80
CA GLY A 228 -3.85 17.80 17.62
C GLY A 228 -2.55 17.58 16.85
N ILE A 229 -2.54 17.87 15.55
CA ILE A 229 -1.34 17.91 14.73
C ILE A 229 -0.78 19.33 14.80
N ASP A 230 0.52 19.46 15.05
CA ASP A 230 1.21 20.75 15.13
C ASP A 230 1.19 21.46 13.76
N GLU A 231 0.73 22.71 13.76
CA GLU A 231 0.65 23.52 12.53
C GLU A 231 2.02 23.73 11.87
N SER A 232 3.10 23.68 12.63
CA SER A 232 4.48 23.78 12.10
C SER A 232 4.86 22.60 11.18
N THR A 233 4.12 21.50 11.22
CA THR A 233 4.31 20.36 10.33
C THR A 233 3.70 20.57 8.93
N VAL A 234 2.87 21.62 8.76
CA VAL A 234 2.16 21.92 7.51
C VAL A 234 2.95 22.93 6.68
N SER A 235 3.26 22.57 5.45
CA SER A 235 3.92 23.42 4.47
C SER A 235 3.18 23.45 3.13
N LEU A 236 3.47 24.43 2.30
CA LEU A 236 3.10 24.38 0.87
C LEU A 236 4.05 23.45 0.13
N SER A 237 3.60 22.96 -1.02
CA SER A 237 4.45 22.23 -1.96
C SER A 237 5.65 23.09 -2.38
N SER A 238 6.86 22.52 -2.43
CA SER A 238 8.03 23.19 -2.96
C SER A 238 7.95 23.45 -4.48
N LEU A 239 6.99 22.83 -5.16
CA LEU A 239 6.71 23.06 -6.59
C LEU A 239 6.06 24.43 -6.87
N ASP A 240 5.62 25.14 -5.81
CA ASP A 240 5.09 26.51 -5.91
C ASP A 240 6.18 27.57 -5.63
N GLU A 241 7.41 27.17 -5.35
CA GLU A 241 8.53 28.12 -5.14
C GLU A 241 8.84 28.88 -6.44
N GLU A 242 9.06 30.18 -6.32
CA GLU A 242 9.50 31.00 -7.44
C GLU A 242 10.99 30.76 -7.74
N PRO A 243 11.41 30.81 -9.01
CA PRO A 243 12.83 30.69 -9.36
C PRO A 243 13.61 31.92 -8.86
N TYR A 244 14.83 31.69 -8.42
CA TYR A 244 15.76 32.72 -7.93
C TYR A 244 16.28 33.64 -9.04
#